data_67728fcbd1fcd8e5c20146477bb1ddf3
#
_entry.id   67728fcbd1fcd8e5c20146477bb1ddf3
#
_cell.length_a   1.000
_cell.length_b   1.000
_cell.length_c   1.000
_cell.angle_alpha   90.00
_cell.angle_beta   90.00
_cell.angle_gamma   90.00
#
_symmetry.space_group_name_H-M   'P 1'
#
loop_
_entity.id
_entity.type
_entity.pdbx_description
1 polymer ?
#
loop_
_entity_poly.entity_id
_entity_poly.type
_entity_poly.pdbx_seq_one_letter_code
_entity_poly.pdbx_strand_id
1 'polypeptide(L)' 'MTLNTGLKFKTSAQINVIEDWLEANCKGEWDVEIEAISTELRQKSIAVYFESEDDRDAFKDAYKSFT' A
#
# COMPACT_ATOMS: atom_id res chain seq x y z
N MET A 1 12.09 0.26 -14.62
CA MET A 1 12.88 0.62 -13.44
C MET A 1 12.41 -0.20 -12.25
N THR A 2 13.33 -0.59 -11.39
CA THR A 2 12.99 -1.43 -10.24
C THR A 2 12.49 -0.58 -9.09
N LEU A 3 11.36 -1.00 -8.48
CA LEU A 3 10.84 -0.34 -7.29
C LEU A 3 11.59 -0.88 -6.08
N ASN A 4 12.43 -0.05 -5.49
CA ASN A 4 13.36 -0.46 -4.43
C ASN A 4 12.81 -0.31 -3.02
N THR A 5 11.73 0.43 -2.86
CA THR A 5 11.18 0.76 -1.56
C THR A 5 9.82 0.11 -1.41
N GLY A 6 9.66 -0.71 -0.38
CA GLY A 6 8.42 -1.42 -0.17
C GLY A 6 7.91 -1.29 1.26
N LEU A 7 6.62 -1.56 1.42
CA LEU A 7 5.98 -1.56 2.72
C LEU A 7 4.96 -2.69 2.73
N LYS A 8 5.01 -3.54 3.76
CA LYS A 8 4.06 -4.64 3.92
C LYS A 8 3.21 -4.38 5.16
N PHE A 9 1.93 -4.65 5.02
CA PHE A 9 1.02 -4.44 6.15
C PHE A 9 -0.26 -5.26 5.95
N LYS A 10 -1.03 -5.37 7.02
CA LYS A 10 -2.33 -6.03 6.99
C LYS A 10 -3.42 -4.98 7.12
N THR A 11 -4.47 -5.12 6.34
CA THR A 11 -5.57 -4.17 6.36
C THR A 11 -6.88 -4.83 5.98
N SER A 12 -7.98 -4.30 6.51
CA SER A 12 -9.32 -4.67 6.09
C SER A 12 -9.86 -3.72 5.01
N ALA A 13 -9.11 -2.68 4.67
CA ALA A 13 -9.53 -1.74 3.64
C ALA A 13 -9.55 -2.40 2.26
N GLN A 14 -10.38 -1.87 1.38
CA GLN A 14 -10.45 -2.37 0.02
C GLN A 14 -9.24 -1.90 -0.78
N ILE A 15 -8.79 -2.75 -1.70
CA ILE A 15 -7.62 -2.44 -2.51
C ILE A 15 -7.83 -1.17 -3.33
N ASN A 16 -9.03 -0.98 -3.87
CA ASN A 16 -9.29 0.21 -4.69
C ASN A 16 -9.13 1.51 -3.90
N VAL A 17 -9.43 1.50 -2.61
CA VAL A 17 -9.24 2.68 -1.76
C VAL A 17 -7.75 3.01 -1.66
N ILE A 18 -6.94 1.98 -1.48
CA ILE A 18 -5.48 2.14 -1.39
C ILE A 18 -4.91 2.62 -2.72
N GLU A 19 -5.34 2.02 -3.82
CA GLU A 19 -4.88 2.40 -5.15
C GLU A 19 -5.28 3.83 -5.50
N ASP A 20 -6.48 4.24 -5.14
CA ASP A 20 -6.94 5.61 -5.37
C ASP A 20 -6.06 6.62 -4.63
N TRP A 21 -5.71 6.31 -3.38
CA TRP A 21 -4.83 7.18 -2.63
C TRP A 21 -3.45 7.27 -3.27
N LEU A 22 -2.91 6.12 -3.68
CA LEU A 22 -1.59 6.07 -4.30
C LEU A 22 -1.57 6.87 -5.59
N GLU A 23 -2.59 6.72 -6.41
CA GLU A 23 -2.67 7.45 -7.67
C GLU A 23 -2.77 8.95 -7.46
N ALA A 24 -3.46 9.38 -6.41
CA ALA A 24 -3.66 10.78 -6.12
C ALA A 24 -2.43 11.44 -5.46
N ASN A 25 -1.66 10.68 -4.71
CA ASN A 25 -0.63 11.25 -3.83
C ASN A 25 0.80 10.89 -4.19
N CYS A 26 1.03 9.76 -4.83
CA CYS A 26 2.38 9.35 -5.21
C CYS A 26 2.87 10.14 -6.43
N LYS A 27 4.11 10.58 -6.36
CA LYS A 27 4.74 11.33 -7.46
C LYS A 27 5.48 10.42 -8.42
N GLY A 28 5.99 9.30 -7.91
CA GLY A 28 6.68 8.30 -8.70
C GLY A 28 5.80 7.10 -8.98
N GLU A 29 6.40 6.07 -9.53
CA GLU A 29 5.69 4.82 -9.79
C GLU A 29 5.45 4.06 -8.49
N TRP A 30 4.40 3.27 -8.48
CA TRP A 30 4.07 2.41 -7.35
C TRP A 30 3.42 1.13 -7.87
N ASP A 31 3.42 0.10 -7.02
CA ASP A 31 2.78 -1.15 -7.34
C ASP A 31 2.19 -1.74 -6.06
N VAL A 32 1.12 -2.52 -6.20
CA VAL A 32 0.45 -3.15 -5.07
C VAL A 32 0.28 -4.64 -5.37
N GLU A 33 0.66 -5.47 -4.39
CA GLU A 33 0.47 -6.91 -4.49
C GLU A 33 -0.28 -7.41 -3.27
N ILE A 34 -1.21 -8.34 -3.50
CA ILE A 34 -1.88 -9.04 -2.41
C ILE A 34 -1.09 -10.32 -2.15
N GLU A 35 -0.49 -10.42 -0.97
CA GLU A 35 0.31 -11.58 -0.62
C GLU A 35 -0.52 -12.69 0.00
N ALA A 36 -1.50 -12.33 0.81
CA ALA A 36 -2.36 -13.31 1.45
C ALA A 36 -3.68 -12.67 1.85
N ILE A 37 -4.72 -13.50 1.97
CA ILE A 37 -6.02 -13.05 2.43
C ILE A 37 -6.43 -13.95 3.59
N SER A 38 -6.76 -13.35 4.72
CA SER A 38 -7.28 -14.05 5.87
C SER A 38 -8.78 -13.83 5.96
N THR A 39 -9.55 -14.85 5.62
CA THR A 39 -11.01 -14.75 5.66
C THR A 39 -11.54 -14.70 7.08
N GLU A 40 -10.86 -15.36 8.01
CA GLU A 40 -11.27 -15.37 9.41
C GLU A 40 -11.13 -13.99 10.04
N LEU A 41 -10.03 -13.31 9.76
CA LEU A 41 -9.75 -11.99 10.32
C LEU A 41 -10.28 -10.86 9.43
N ARG A 42 -10.78 -11.20 8.25
CA ARG A 42 -11.24 -10.24 7.25
C ARG A 42 -10.16 -9.22 6.90
N GLN A 43 -8.92 -9.69 6.87
CA GLN A 43 -7.76 -8.85 6.57
C GLN A 43 -6.98 -9.41 5.40
N LYS A 44 -6.27 -8.53 4.72
CA LYS A 44 -5.40 -8.88 3.62
C LYS A 44 -3.98 -8.46 3.97
N SER A 45 -3.02 -9.31 3.64
CA SER A 45 -1.61 -8.93 3.69
C SER A 45 -1.24 -8.35 2.35
N ILE A 46 -0.83 -7.09 2.34
CA ILE A 46 -0.57 -6.34 1.12
C ILE A 46 0.86 -5.84 1.14
N ALA A 47 1.51 -5.91 -0.01
CA ALA A 47 2.81 -5.29 -0.22
C ALA A 47 2.64 -4.14 -1.21
N VAL A 48 3.11 -2.96 -0.84
CA VAL A 48 3.08 -1.79 -1.70
C VAL A 48 4.51 -1.38 -1.97
N TYR A 49 4.85 -1.20 -3.23
CA TYR A 49 6.19 -0.82 -3.66
C TYR A 49 6.18 0.57 -4.25
N PHE A 50 7.22 1.33 -3.97
CA PHE A 50 7.34 2.70 -4.40
C PHE A 50 8.67 2.95 -5.09
N GLU A 51 8.68 3.89 -6.02
CA GLU A 51 9.91 4.37 -6.64
C GLU A 51 10.65 5.33 -5.70
N SER A 52 9.91 6.08 -4.89
CA SER A 52 10.45 7.10 -4.01
C SER A 52 10.20 6.78 -2.55
N GLU A 53 11.21 6.98 -1.71
CA GLU A 53 11.06 6.83 -0.26
C GLU A 53 10.10 7.86 0.31
N ASP A 54 10.05 9.04 -0.27
CA ASP A 54 9.13 10.08 0.16
C ASP A 54 7.68 9.64 0.00
N ASP A 55 7.38 8.98 -1.12
CA ASP A 55 6.05 8.42 -1.35
C ASP A 55 5.73 7.34 -0.34
N ARG A 56 6.70 6.48 -0.03
CA ARG A 56 6.50 5.45 0.99
C ARG A 56 6.20 6.06 2.34
N ASP A 57 6.96 7.08 2.72
CA ASP A 57 6.77 7.72 4.02
C ASP A 57 5.41 8.41 4.10
N ALA A 58 4.99 9.05 3.03
CA ALA A 58 3.66 9.66 2.97
C ALA A 58 2.56 8.62 3.11
N PHE A 59 2.71 7.47 2.44
CA PHE A 59 1.74 6.39 2.56
C PHE A 59 1.75 5.80 3.97
N LYS A 60 2.93 5.63 4.55
CA LYS A 60 3.05 5.09 5.90
C LYS A 60 2.29 5.93 6.92
N ASP A 61 2.31 7.24 6.75
CA ASP A 61 1.53 8.12 7.62
C ASP A 61 0.03 8.00 7.32
N ALA A 62 -0.31 7.87 6.05
CA ALA A 62 -1.71 7.84 5.63
C ALA A 62 -2.41 6.52 5.94
N TYR A 63 -1.69 5.39 5.86
CA TYR A 63 -2.35 4.09 6.01
C TYR A 63 -2.94 3.89 7.41
N LYS A 64 -2.50 4.64 8.38
CA LYS A 64 -3.10 4.62 9.71
C LYS A 64 -4.57 4.97 9.68
N SER A 65 -4.99 5.72 8.66
CA SER A 65 -6.39 6.05 8.45
C SER A 65 -7.17 4.92 7.79
N PHE A 66 -6.47 3.99 7.15
CA PHE A 66 -7.10 2.85 6.47
C PHE A 66 -7.33 1.65 7.40
N THR A 67 -6.64 1.60 8.52
CA THR A 67 -6.71 0.45 9.45
C THR A 67 -7.50 0.71 10.73
#